data_e02f31a6e5ac06b73df9961b09045f5c
#
_entry.id   e02f31a6e5ac06b73df9961b09045f5c
#
_cell.length_a   1.000
_cell.length_b   1.000
_cell.length_c   1.000
_cell.angle_alpha   90.00
_cell.angle_beta   90.00
_cell.angle_gamma   90.00
#
_symmetry.space_group_name_H-M   'P 1'
#
loop_
_entity.id
_entity.type
_entity.pdbx_description
1 polymer ?
#
loop_
_entity_poly.entity_id
_entity_poly.type
_entity_poly.pdbx_seq_one_letter_code
_entity_poly.pdbx_strand_id
1 'polypeptide(L)'
;MTKTPFQNTLISMAVFAALAASAGAQAESVRFATFNASLNRDASGDLLSDLANPLATGGVSATIANRIQQAHNVAEIIQRVNPDVLLVNEFDYDQNGMAGSSSVPSAAGYSSQAAKLFQDNYLSTSHGNAVRGTTSGVNFAYRYTPTTNTGLASGFDLDNNGAVGGGNDAYGFGNFAGQYGFTIYSKYEIVNVRTFQNFLWKDMPNNLLTNDPTAGANNLSNYYSPDEQAALRLSSKNHVDVTLKIDGQEVHFLAAHPTPPTFDGAEDKNGKRNHDEIRFLKNYIEGAGYIYDDQGGTGGLDAGAKFVIAGDYNADPSDGDSYASAINQLLNATLVNTQFTPESAGGTQAATDPHNNGTANASHVGDPKFDTADFSDSAPGNLRVDYVLPSANMNIEGGGVFWPVDSNQTDTNNTGELFDLVGTFRNQNLYANLPSSDHKAVWLDVEIAPVPEPETYAMLLAGLGLVGFAARRARH
;
A
#
# COMPACT_ATOMS: atom_id res chain seq x y z
N MET A 1 61.15 -31.95 23.80
CA MET A 1 59.94 -31.70 24.61
C MET A 1 58.75 -31.75 23.69
N THR A 2 58.04 -32.85 23.69
CA THR A 2 56.87 -33.10 22.86
C THR A 2 55.67 -32.35 23.43
N LYS A 3 55.13 -31.41 22.66
CA LYS A 3 53.86 -30.70 23.01
C LYS A 3 52.74 -31.73 23.03
N THR A 4 52.07 -31.80 24.16
CA THR A 4 50.95 -32.73 24.40
C THR A 4 49.80 -32.50 23.46
N PRO A 5 49.13 -33.55 22.93
CA PRO A 5 48.02 -33.45 21.99
C PRO A 5 46.77 -32.74 22.56
N PHE A 6 46.73 -32.53 23.88
CA PHE A 6 45.60 -31.90 24.59
C PHE A 6 45.40 -30.40 24.28
N GLN A 7 46.48 -29.66 23.95
CA GLN A 7 46.36 -28.22 23.65
C GLN A 7 45.76 -27.93 22.27
N ASN A 8 46.04 -28.80 21.29
CA ASN A 8 45.49 -28.61 19.94
C ASN A 8 43.98 -28.95 19.86
N THR A 9 43.50 -29.88 20.70
CA THR A 9 42.09 -30.27 20.78
C THR A 9 41.24 -29.17 21.42
N LEU A 10 41.74 -28.47 22.44
CA LEU A 10 41.05 -27.36 23.07
C LEU A 10 40.90 -26.13 22.17
N ILE A 11 41.92 -25.81 21.36
CA ILE A 11 41.90 -24.71 20.40
C ILE A 11 40.95 -25.05 19.25
N SER A 12 40.96 -26.28 18.76
CA SER A 12 40.02 -26.72 17.71
C SER A 12 38.57 -26.75 18.20
N MET A 13 38.30 -27.16 19.43
CA MET A 13 36.94 -27.11 20.01
C MET A 13 36.47 -25.67 20.24
N ALA A 14 37.33 -24.74 20.65
CA ALA A 14 36.94 -23.34 20.83
C ALA A 14 36.65 -22.64 19.49
N VAL A 15 37.39 -22.96 18.44
CA VAL A 15 37.13 -22.43 17.07
C VAL A 15 35.85 -23.04 16.48
N PHE A 16 35.62 -24.36 16.71
CA PHE A 16 34.34 -24.98 16.27
C PHE A 16 33.13 -24.48 17.06
N ALA A 17 33.26 -24.21 18.36
CA ALA A 17 32.18 -23.63 19.16
C ALA A 17 31.87 -22.17 18.75
N ALA A 18 32.90 -21.39 18.40
CA ALA A 18 32.72 -20.02 17.89
C ALA A 18 32.12 -20.00 16.47
N LEU A 19 32.41 -20.98 15.62
CA LEU A 19 31.82 -21.15 14.30
C LEU A 19 30.38 -21.72 14.35
N ALA A 20 30.06 -22.55 15.35
CA ALA A 20 28.72 -23.09 15.54
C ALA A 20 27.76 -22.08 16.20
N ALA A 21 28.29 -21.14 17.01
CA ALA A 21 27.50 -20.05 17.60
C ALA A 21 27.18 -18.92 16.61
N SER A 22 27.78 -18.92 15.42
CA SER A 22 27.46 -18.05 14.29
C SER A 22 26.47 -18.67 13.31
N ALA A 23 25.60 -19.58 13.75
CA ALA A 23 24.33 -19.81 13.06
C ALA A 23 23.57 -18.52 13.19
N GLY A 24 23.93 -17.54 12.34
CA GLY A 24 23.23 -16.26 12.27
C GLY A 24 21.75 -16.52 12.11
N ALA A 25 20.91 -15.79 12.82
CA ALA A 25 19.50 -15.79 12.53
C ALA A 25 19.36 -15.56 11.02
N GLN A 26 18.64 -16.46 10.37
CA GLN A 26 18.43 -16.39 8.92
C GLN A 26 17.52 -15.18 8.67
N ALA A 27 17.80 -14.42 7.62
CA ALA A 27 16.94 -13.34 7.23
C ALA A 27 15.52 -13.86 6.93
N GLU A 28 14.51 -13.13 7.36
CA GLU A 28 13.11 -13.45 7.10
C GLU A 28 12.69 -12.83 5.78
N SER A 29 12.02 -13.62 4.94
CA SER A 29 11.33 -13.11 3.75
C SER A 29 9.95 -12.61 4.14
N VAL A 30 9.70 -11.33 3.96
CA VAL A 30 8.44 -10.68 4.34
C VAL A 30 7.72 -10.20 3.09
N ARG A 31 6.47 -10.63 2.93
CA ARG A 31 5.62 -10.21 1.81
C ARG A 31 4.83 -8.97 2.17
N PHE A 32 5.16 -7.86 1.53
CA PHE A 32 4.41 -6.62 1.56
C PHE A 32 3.49 -6.55 0.35
N ALA A 33 2.24 -6.12 0.56
CA ALA A 33 1.26 -6.00 -0.52
C ALA A 33 0.41 -4.73 -0.39
N THR A 34 -0.12 -4.30 -1.53
CA THR A 34 -1.20 -3.31 -1.64
C THR A 34 -2.29 -3.83 -2.54
N PHE A 35 -3.54 -3.50 -2.23
CA PHE A 35 -4.69 -3.81 -3.06
C PHE A 35 -5.74 -2.71 -2.91
N ASN A 36 -5.98 -1.95 -3.97
CA ASN A 36 -7.21 -1.17 -4.07
C ASN A 36 -8.36 -2.15 -4.35
N ALA A 37 -9.15 -2.42 -3.32
CA ALA A 37 -10.13 -3.50 -3.32
C ALA A 37 -11.54 -3.04 -3.73
N SER A 38 -11.73 -1.74 -4.03
CA SER A 38 -13.05 -1.15 -4.35
C SER A 38 -14.13 -1.54 -3.33
N LEU A 39 -13.75 -1.63 -2.04
CA LEU A 39 -14.68 -1.90 -0.93
C LEU A 39 -15.32 -0.60 -0.39
N ASN A 40 -15.46 0.39 -1.24
CA ASN A 40 -16.26 1.58 -1.02
C ASN A 40 -17.74 1.33 -1.35
N ARG A 41 -18.62 2.10 -0.75
CA ARG A 41 -20.08 1.99 -0.90
C ARG A 41 -20.70 3.38 -1.13
N ASP A 42 -21.95 3.38 -1.61
CA ASP A 42 -22.66 4.62 -1.89
C ASP A 42 -23.16 5.33 -0.63
N ALA A 43 -23.40 4.58 0.44
CA ALA A 43 -23.90 5.12 1.70
C ALA A 43 -23.04 4.70 2.90
N SER A 44 -22.93 5.62 3.85
CA SER A 44 -22.23 5.39 5.12
C SER A 44 -22.82 4.21 5.88
N GLY A 45 -21.94 3.28 6.29
CA GLY A 45 -22.32 2.08 7.04
C GLY A 45 -22.71 0.88 6.18
N ASP A 46 -22.84 1.04 4.86
CA ASP A 46 -23.18 -0.07 3.97
C ASP A 46 -22.11 -1.16 3.97
N LEU A 47 -20.83 -0.80 3.91
CA LEU A 47 -19.75 -1.78 3.99
C LEU A 47 -19.78 -2.55 5.31
N LEU A 48 -19.99 -1.84 6.43
CA LEU A 48 -20.11 -2.46 7.73
C LEU A 48 -21.25 -3.48 7.76
N SER A 49 -22.39 -3.13 7.16
CA SER A 49 -23.57 -4.01 7.05
C SER A 49 -23.29 -5.24 6.17
N ASP A 50 -22.66 -5.06 5.01
CA ASP A 50 -22.28 -6.15 4.10
C ASP A 50 -21.33 -7.13 4.80
N LEU A 51 -20.30 -6.62 5.50
CA LEU A 51 -19.29 -7.43 6.16
C LEU A 51 -19.80 -8.16 7.42
N ALA A 52 -20.84 -7.63 8.04
CA ALA A 52 -21.48 -8.29 9.19
C ALA A 52 -22.29 -9.55 8.80
N ASN A 53 -22.66 -9.68 7.52
CA ASN A 53 -23.57 -10.71 7.03
C ASN A 53 -22.98 -11.55 5.88
N PRO A 54 -21.86 -12.25 6.07
CA PRO A 54 -21.11 -12.90 4.98
C PRO A 54 -21.89 -14.02 4.25
N LEU A 55 -22.96 -14.54 4.85
CA LEU A 55 -23.77 -15.63 4.30
C LEU A 55 -25.12 -15.16 3.74
N ALA A 56 -25.40 -13.85 3.71
CA ALA A 56 -26.71 -13.33 3.29
C ALA A 56 -26.84 -13.36 1.76
N THR A 57 -27.01 -14.56 1.19
CA THR A 57 -27.29 -14.76 -0.24
C THR A 57 -28.79 -14.89 -0.52
N GLY A 58 -29.63 -15.04 0.51
CA GLY A 58 -31.09 -15.15 0.43
C GLY A 58 -31.79 -14.06 1.25
N GLY A 59 -32.86 -13.47 0.70
CA GLY A 59 -33.64 -12.45 1.39
C GLY A 59 -33.05 -11.02 1.34
N VAL A 60 -31.94 -10.81 0.65
CA VAL A 60 -31.34 -9.49 0.35
C VAL A 60 -31.51 -9.13 -1.12
N SER A 61 -31.32 -7.85 -1.48
CA SER A 61 -31.32 -7.45 -2.89
C SER A 61 -30.14 -8.04 -3.65
N ALA A 62 -30.23 -8.15 -4.98
CA ALA A 62 -29.14 -8.60 -5.82
C ALA A 62 -27.89 -7.72 -5.65
N THR A 63 -28.06 -6.42 -5.47
CA THR A 63 -26.95 -5.47 -5.20
C THR A 63 -26.19 -5.85 -3.93
N ILE A 64 -26.89 -6.09 -2.83
CA ILE A 64 -26.26 -6.49 -1.55
C ILE A 64 -25.58 -7.84 -1.70
N ALA A 65 -26.22 -8.83 -2.35
CA ALA A 65 -25.63 -10.13 -2.59
C ALA A 65 -24.32 -10.02 -3.43
N ASN A 66 -24.31 -9.19 -4.46
CA ASN A 66 -23.12 -8.94 -5.28
C ASN A 66 -21.97 -8.27 -4.47
N ARG A 67 -22.29 -7.29 -3.62
CA ARG A 67 -21.30 -6.62 -2.75
C ARG A 67 -20.68 -7.60 -1.73
N ILE A 68 -21.49 -8.48 -1.16
CA ILE A 68 -21.01 -9.55 -0.28
C ILE A 68 -20.12 -10.53 -1.05
N GLN A 69 -20.51 -10.93 -2.27
CA GLN A 69 -19.69 -11.79 -3.12
C GLN A 69 -18.37 -11.12 -3.52
N GLN A 70 -18.39 -9.82 -3.81
CA GLN A 70 -17.18 -9.03 -4.05
C GLN A 70 -16.22 -9.12 -2.86
N ALA A 71 -16.71 -8.94 -1.64
CA ALA A 71 -15.87 -9.04 -0.44
C ALA A 71 -15.28 -10.46 -0.26
N HIS A 72 -16.00 -11.53 -0.63
CA HIS A 72 -15.45 -12.89 -0.68
C HIS A 72 -14.34 -13.04 -1.73
N ASN A 73 -14.54 -12.50 -2.93
CA ASN A 73 -13.55 -12.56 -4.00
C ASN A 73 -12.27 -11.77 -3.62
N VAL A 74 -12.42 -10.58 -3.03
CA VAL A 74 -11.30 -9.79 -2.50
C VAL A 74 -10.53 -10.58 -1.43
N ALA A 75 -11.24 -11.21 -0.50
CA ALA A 75 -10.61 -12.02 0.53
C ALA A 75 -9.86 -13.25 -0.07
N GLU A 76 -10.44 -13.90 -1.08
CA GLU A 76 -9.78 -15.01 -1.78
C GLU A 76 -8.50 -14.53 -2.47
N ILE A 77 -8.51 -13.40 -3.16
CA ILE A 77 -7.32 -12.81 -3.78
C ILE A 77 -6.23 -12.57 -2.72
N ILE A 78 -6.58 -11.94 -1.60
CA ILE A 78 -5.65 -11.67 -0.49
C ILE A 78 -5.07 -12.97 0.05
N GLN A 79 -5.88 -14.02 0.22
CA GLN A 79 -5.42 -15.34 0.68
C GLN A 79 -4.47 -16.02 -0.32
N ARG A 80 -4.66 -15.82 -1.63
CA ARG A 80 -3.78 -16.36 -2.67
C ARG A 80 -2.45 -15.64 -2.74
N VAL A 81 -2.47 -14.33 -2.57
CA VAL A 81 -1.26 -13.50 -2.41
C VAL A 81 -0.56 -13.83 -1.09
N ASN A 82 -1.31 -14.09 -0.02
CA ASN A 82 -0.84 -14.43 1.34
C ASN A 82 0.21 -13.45 1.88
N PRO A 83 -0.10 -12.15 1.98
CA PRO A 83 0.85 -11.16 2.46
C PRO A 83 1.08 -11.28 3.98
N ASP A 84 2.21 -10.72 4.43
CA ASP A 84 2.52 -10.54 5.86
C ASP A 84 2.13 -9.14 6.33
N VAL A 85 2.24 -8.15 5.42
CA VAL A 85 1.78 -6.78 5.62
C VAL A 85 0.98 -6.36 4.39
N LEU A 86 -0.22 -5.84 4.59
CA LEU A 86 -1.18 -5.53 3.53
C LEU A 86 -1.80 -4.15 3.74
N LEU A 87 -1.79 -3.33 2.70
CA LEU A 87 -2.63 -2.15 2.58
C LEU A 87 -3.84 -2.46 1.69
N VAL A 88 -5.03 -2.19 2.19
CA VAL A 88 -6.28 -2.26 1.42
C VAL A 88 -6.78 -0.84 1.22
N ASN A 89 -6.69 -0.34 -0.02
CA ASN A 89 -7.23 0.96 -0.43
C ASN A 89 -8.71 0.83 -0.81
N GLU A 90 -9.42 1.96 -0.80
CA GLU A 90 -10.86 2.06 -1.04
C GLU A 90 -11.68 1.18 -0.11
N PHE A 91 -11.31 1.17 1.13
CA PHE A 91 -11.99 0.49 2.21
C PHE A 91 -12.71 1.53 3.08
N ASP A 92 -14.02 1.60 2.98
CA ASP A 92 -14.81 2.52 3.80
C ASP A 92 -14.67 2.19 5.28
N TYR A 93 -14.53 3.19 6.11
CA TYR A 93 -14.60 2.98 7.55
C TYR A 93 -15.91 3.49 8.15
N ASP A 94 -16.31 2.89 9.24
CA ASP A 94 -17.52 3.26 9.96
C ASP A 94 -17.31 4.52 10.82
N GLN A 95 -18.32 5.40 10.83
CA GLN A 95 -18.18 6.77 11.30
C GLN A 95 -18.13 6.97 12.81
N ASN A 96 -18.53 6.04 13.62
CA ASN A 96 -18.75 6.27 15.06
C ASN A 96 -17.47 6.27 15.92
N GLY A 97 -16.39 6.90 15.41
CA GLY A 97 -15.12 6.97 16.11
C GLY A 97 -14.37 5.63 16.16
N MET A 98 -14.82 4.67 15.38
CA MET A 98 -14.21 3.35 15.27
C MET A 98 -13.04 3.32 14.29
N ALA A 99 -12.96 4.31 13.40
CA ALA A 99 -11.76 4.56 12.62
C ALA A 99 -10.58 4.77 13.56
N GLY A 100 -9.42 4.30 13.17
CA GLY A 100 -8.22 4.32 13.98
C GLY A 100 -8.14 5.56 14.84
N SER A 101 -8.23 5.38 16.13
CA SER A 101 -8.17 6.49 17.04
C SER A 101 -6.79 7.14 16.97
N SER A 102 -6.67 8.37 17.42
CA SER A 102 -5.39 9.08 17.55
C SER A 102 -4.39 8.44 18.52
N SER A 103 -4.72 7.30 19.11
CA SER A 103 -3.87 6.59 20.05
C SER A 103 -2.97 5.57 19.34
N VAL A 104 -1.79 5.34 19.88
CA VAL A 104 -0.88 4.29 19.41
C VAL A 104 -1.60 2.96 19.42
N PRO A 105 -1.51 2.15 18.35
CA PRO A 105 -2.13 0.84 18.30
C PRO A 105 -1.68 -0.04 19.46
N SER A 106 -2.63 -0.69 20.09
CA SER A 106 -2.34 -1.72 21.08
C SER A 106 -1.97 -3.04 20.39
N ALA A 107 -1.52 -4.03 21.14
CA ALA A 107 -1.27 -5.38 20.63
C ALA A 107 -2.50 -5.99 19.90
N ALA A 108 -3.71 -5.58 20.24
CA ALA A 108 -4.93 -5.96 19.53
C ALA A 108 -5.15 -5.17 18.23
N GLY A 109 -4.36 -4.11 17.99
CA GLY A 109 -4.49 -3.18 16.87
C GLY A 109 -5.69 -2.25 17.00
N TYR A 110 -5.59 -1.09 16.38
CA TYR A 110 -6.71 -0.18 16.19
C TYR A 110 -7.25 -0.31 14.78
N SER A 111 -8.52 -0.58 14.67
CA SER A 111 -9.17 -0.69 13.37
C SER A 111 -10.62 -0.27 13.48
N SER A 112 -11.21 0.12 12.35
CA SER A 112 -12.65 0.25 12.26
C SER A 112 -13.34 -1.09 12.50
N GLN A 113 -14.61 -1.04 12.88
CA GLN A 113 -15.43 -2.23 13.00
C GLN A 113 -15.50 -3.01 11.69
N ALA A 114 -15.59 -2.30 10.55
CA ALA A 114 -15.56 -2.89 9.21
C ALA A 114 -14.28 -3.70 8.99
N ALA A 115 -13.10 -3.14 9.30
CA ALA A 115 -11.83 -3.84 9.18
C ALA A 115 -11.75 -5.10 10.06
N LYS A 116 -12.33 -5.03 11.26
CA LYS A 116 -12.43 -6.21 12.14
C LYS A 116 -13.34 -7.29 11.55
N LEU A 117 -14.51 -6.91 11.05
CA LEU A 117 -15.45 -7.86 10.44
C LEU A 117 -14.89 -8.49 9.17
N PHE A 118 -14.17 -7.73 8.36
CA PHE A 118 -13.50 -8.27 7.17
C PHE A 118 -12.45 -9.32 7.56
N GLN A 119 -11.65 -9.06 8.61
CA GLN A 119 -10.74 -10.08 9.16
C GLN A 119 -11.50 -11.33 9.64
N ASP A 120 -12.49 -11.15 10.50
CA ASP A 120 -13.11 -12.26 11.21
C ASP A 120 -14.00 -13.12 10.30
N ASN A 121 -14.75 -12.50 9.39
CA ASN A 121 -15.78 -13.15 8.59
C ASN A 121 -15.31 -13.55 7.18
N TYR A 122 -14.24 -12.93 6.65
CA TYR A 122 -13.77 -13.16 5.29
C TYR A 122 -12.32 -13.63 5.25
N LEU A 123 -11.37 -12.88 5.77
CA LEU A 123 -9.95 -13.24 5.66
C LEU A 123 -9.60 -14.51 6.46
N SER A 124 -10.24 -14.76 7.58
CA SER A 124 -10.00 -15.95 8.43
C SER A 124 -10.70 -17.21 7.93
N THR A 125 -11.61 -17.09 6.95
CA THR A 125 -12.38 -18.21 6.41
C THR A 125 -11.75 -18.69 5.10
N SER A 126 -11.84 -20.01 4.82
CA SER A 126 -11.37 -20.59 3.55
C SER A 126 -12.29 -20.17 2.40
N HIS A 127 -11.71 -19.85 1.25
CA HIS A 127 -12.41 -19.54 0.00
C HIS A 127 -11.99 -20.48 -1.13
N GLY A 128 -12.59 -20.29 -2.30
CA GLY A 128 -12.28 -21.06 -3.51
C GLY A 128 -13.36 -22.07 -3.89
N ASN A 129 -13.05 -22.88 -4.89
CA ASN A 129 -13.94 -23.90 -5.40
C ASN A 129 -13.14 -25.11 -5.96
N ALA A 130 -13.84 -26.10 -6.54
CA ALA A 130 -13.19 -27.30 -7.05
C ALA A 130 -12.31 -27.05 -8.30
N VAL A 131 -12.53 -25.97 -9.05
CA VAL A 131 -11.80 -25.64 -10.28
C VAL A 131 -10.48 -24.95 -9.95
N ARG A 132 -10.53 -23.84 -9.19
CA ARG A 132 -9.34 -23.02 -8.87
C ARG A 132 -8.67 -23.41 -7.54
N GLY A 133 -9.18 -24.45 -6.88
CA GLY A 133 -8.70 -24.90 -5.58
C GLY A 133 -9.17 -23.99 -4.43
N THR A 134 -9.03 -24.51 -3.21
CA THR A 134 -9.39 -23.81 -1.97
C THR A 134 -8.17 -23.12 -1.37
N THR A 135 -8.38 -21.98 -0.71
CA THR A 135 -7.37 -21.25 0.04
C THR A 135 -7.51 -21.58 1.54
N SER A 136 -6.49 -21.20 2.31
CA SER A 136 -6.54 -21.18 3.76
C SER A 136 -6.79 -19.77 4.24
N GLY A 137 -7.48 -19.63 5.38
CA GLY A 137 -7.67 -18.34 6.02
C GLY A 137 -6.34 -17.69 6.39
N VAL A 138 -6.26 -16.37 6.26
CA VAL A 138 -5.13 -15.53 6.67
C VAL A 138 -5.54 -14.73 7.91
N ASN A 139 -4.67 -14.74 8.92
CA ASN A 139 -4.89 -13.99 10.15
C ASN A 139 -3.83 -12.92 10.34
N PHE A 140 -4.28 -11.67 10.43
CA PHE A 140 -3.46 -10.53 10.80
C PHE A 140 -3.73 -10.18 12.27
N ALA A 141 -2.69 -10.28 13.09
CA ALA A 141 -2.78 -9.99 14.52
C ALA A 141 -3.01 -8.50 14.78
N TYR A 142 -2.53 -7.65 13.88
CA TYR A 142 -2.55 -6.19 14.02
C TYR A 142 -3.26 -5.55 12.85
N ARG A 143 -3.99 -4.48 13.11
CA ARG A 143 -4.72 -3.67 12.12
C ARG A 143 -4.66 -2.21 12.50
N TYR A 144 -4.65 -1.34 11.49
CA TYR A 144 -4.75 0.09 11.67
C TYR A 144 -5.59 0.72 10.56
N THR A 145 -6.62 1.46 10.92
CA THR A 145 -7.46 2.24 10.00
C THR A 145 -7.36 3.72 10.38
N PRO A 146 -6.67 4.55 9.61
CA PRO A 146 -6.58 5.99 9.88
C PRO A 146 -7.90 6.69 9.56
N THR A 147 -8.13 7.83 10.16
CA THR A 147 -9.09 8.79 9.64
C THR A 147 -8.56 9.40 8.34
N THR A 148 -9.47 9.82 7.44
CA THR A 148 -9.11 10.38 6.14
C THR A 148 -9.81 11.71 5.90
N ASN A 149 -9.34 12.46 4.90
CA ASN A 149 -9.94 13.71 4.46
C ASN A 149 -11.12 13.50 3.51
N THR A 150 -11.31 12.28 3.00
CA THR A 150 -12.42 11.95 2.11
C THR A 150 -13.76 12.14 2.80
N GLY A 151 -14.66 12.87 2.14
CA GLY A 151 -15.98 13.18 2.64
C GLY A 151 -16.02 14.10 3.87
N LEU A 152 -14.88 14.64 4.29
CA LEU A 152 -14.80 15.60 5.38
C LEU A 152 -14.99 17.01 4.82
N ALA A 153 -16.14 17.64 5.14
CA ALA A 153 -16.50 18.95 4.62
C ALA A 153 -15.40 20.01 4.90
N SER A 154 -14.99 20.75 3.88
CA SER A 154 -14.03 21.84 4.00
C SER A 154 -14.67 23.14 4.50
N GLY A 155 -15.95 23.34 4.22
CA GLY A 155 -16.67 24.58 4.45
C GLY A 155 -16.52 25.61 3.31
N PHE A 156 -15.87 25.23 2.20
CA PHE A 156 -15.63 26.06 1.02
C PHE A 156 -16.31 25.47 -0.23
N ASP A 157 -16.50 26.28 -1.26
CA ASP A 157 -16.91 25.90 -2.62
C ASP A 157 -15.65 25.61 -3.45
N LEU A 158 -15.10 24.41 -3.29
CA LEU A 158 -13.81 24.02 -3.88
C LEU A 158 -13.90 23.65 -5.36
N ASP A 159 -15.08 23.39 -5.88
CA ASP A 159 -15.30 23.11 -7.30
C ASP A 159 -15.85 24.33 -8.08
N ASN A 160 -16.02 25.48 -7.40
CA ASN A 160 -16.49 26.74 -7.96
C ASN A 160 -17.86 26.64 -8.65
N ASN A 161 -18.75 25.77 -8.17
CA ASN A 161 -20.09 25.61 -8.72
C ASN A 161 -21.11 26.62 -8.17
N GLY A 162 -20.73 27.46 -7.21
CA GLY A 162 -21.53 28.49 -6.56
C GLY A 162 -22.30 28.01 -5.32
N ALA A 163 -22.05 26.79 -4.84
CA ALA A 163 -22.69 26.23 -3.66
C ALA A 163 -21.65 25.50 -2.79
N VAL A 164 -21.72 25.67 -1.48
CA VAL A 164 -20.86 24.94 -0.53
C VAL A 164 -21.53 23.63 -0.15
N GLY A 165 -20.82 22.52 -0.30
CA GLY A 165 -21.24 21.18 0.12
C GLY A 165 -21.20 20.14 -0.99
N GLY A 166 -21.31 18.87 -0.61
CA GLY A 166 -21.12 17.75 -1.53
C GLY A 166 -19.71 17.18 -1.52
N GLY A 167 -19.50 16.15 -2.34
CA GLY A 167 -18.24 15.40 -2.34
C GLY A 167 -17.03 16.19 -2.83
N ASN A 168 -17.23 17.10 -3.80
CA ASN A 168 -16.18 17.94 -4.38
C ASN A 168 -15.68 19.03 -3.44
N ASP A 169 -16.50 19.43 -2.47
CA ASP A 169 -16.17 20.46 -1.48
C ASP A 169 -15.60 19.88 -0.19
N ALA A 170 -15.39 18.57 -0.14
CA ALA A 170 -14.66 17.94 0.94
C ALA A 170 -13.14 18.15 0.78
N TYR A 171 -12.39 18.05 1.87
CA TYR A 171 -10.92 18.08 1.81
C TYR A 171 -10.31 17.00 0.91
N GLY A 172 -10.99 15.89 0.74
CA GLY A 172 -10.78 14.85 -0.27
C GLY A 172 -12.15 14.35 -0.73
N PHE A 173 -12.29 14.05 -2.02
CA PHE A 173 -13.58 13.65 -2.59
C PHE A 173 -14.21 12.48 -1.82
N GLY A 174 -15.50 12.63 -1.50
CA GLY A 174 -16.32 11.62 -0.85
C GLY A 174 -17.67 12.18 -0.40
N ASN A 175 -18.72 11.37 -0.46
CA ASN A 175 -20.07 11.76 -0.08
C ASN A 175 -20.32 11.68 1.43
N PHE A 176 -19.46 10.98 2.15
CA PHE A 176 -19.50 10.88 3.61
C PHE A 176 -18.07 10.65 4.15
N ALA A 177 -17.82 11.07 5.40
CA ALA A 177 -16.53 10.91 6.00
C ALA A 177 -16.13 9.43 6.09
N GLY A 178 -14.96 9.08 5.58
CA GLY A 178 -14.43 7.71 5.55
C GLY A 178 -14.73 6.93 4.28
N GLN A 179 -15.48 7.48 3.32
CA GLN A 179 -15.60 6.88 1.99
C GLN A 179 -14.23 6.87 1.31
N TYR A 180 -13.92 5.82 0.55
CA TYR A 180 -12.62 5.61 -0.10
C TYR A 180 -11.42 5.65 0.88
N GLY A 181 -11.63 5.30 2.14
CA GLY A 181 -10.58 5.18 3.12
C GLY A 181 -9.63 4.02 2.83
N PHE A 182 -8.78 3.70 3.78
CA PHE A 182 -7.91 2.52 3.68
C PHE A 182 -7.63 1.90 5.04
N THR A 183 -7.21 0.65 5.03
CA THR A 183 -6.84 -0.08 6.25
C THR A 183 -5.56 -0.89 6.03
N ILE A 184 -4.75 -0.97 7.07
CA ILE A 184 -3.50 -1.72 7.09
C ILE A 184 -3.70 -2.96 7.96
N TYR A 185 -3.30 -4.12 7.46
CA TYR A 185 -3.26 -5.39 8.16
C TYR A 185 -1.82 -5.85 8.28
N SER A 186 -1.43 -6.36 9.43
CA SER A 186 -0.06 -6.84 9.68
C SER A 186 -0.06 -8.09 10.56
N LYS A 187 0.80 -9.06 10.23
CA LYS A 187 1.14 -10.17 11.11
C LYS A 187 2.12 -9.73 12.21
N TYR A 188 2.85 -8.62 11.98
CA TYR A 188 3.84 -8.06 12.87
C TYR A 188 3.28 -6.94 13.74
N GLU A 189 3.92 -6.74 14.89
CA GLU A 189 3.53 -5.71 15.83
C GLU A 189 3.66 -4.31 15.24
N ILE A 190 2.60 -3.50 15.38
CA ILE A 190 2.62 -2.07 15.11
C ILE A 190 3.09 -1.36 16.38
N VAL A 191 4.26 -0.77 16.35
CA VAL A 191 4.89 -0.14 17.54
C VAL A 191 4.73 1.38 17.55
N ASN A 192 4.54 2.00 16.38
CA ASN A 192 4.29 3.44 16.27
C ASN A 192 3.45 3.76 15.03
N VAL A 193 2.78 4.89 15.04
CA VAL A 193 2.04 5.43 13.88
C VAL A 193 2.20 6.94 13.83
N ARG A 194 2.52 7.47 12.65
CA ARG A 194 2.45 8.89 12.34
C ARG A 194 1.44 9.10 11.21
N THR A 195 0.59 10.12 11.32
CA THR A 195 -0.43 10.47 10.33
C THR A 195 -0.29 11.92 9.94
N PHE A 196 -0.62 12.24 8.68
CA PHE A 196 -0.42 13.56 8.08
C PHE A 196 -1.71 14.08 7.44
N GLN A 197 -2.85 13.72 8.02
CA GLN A 197 -4.19 14.13 7.54
C GLN A 197 -4.34 15.65 7.49
N ASN A 198 -3.80 16.35 8.51
CA ASN A 198 -3.97 17.80 8.69
C ASN A 198 -2.82 18.62 8.10
N PHE A 199 -1.83 17.99 7.45
CA PHE A 199 -0.74 18.72 6.82
C PHE A 199 -1.28 19.65 5.72
N LEU A 200 -1.00 20.96 5.84
CA LEU A 200 -1.51 21.95 4.89
C LEU A 200 -0.67 21.95 3.62
N TRP A 201 -1.33 21.93 2.46
CA TRP A 201 -0.66 21.90 1.17
C TRP A 201 0.27 23.10 0.97
N LYS A 202 -0.16 24.30 1.39
CA LYS A 202 0.63 25.53 1.31
C LYS A 202 1.94 25.51 2.12
N ASP A 203 2.05 24.65 3.13
CA ASP A 203 3.24 24.56 4.00
C ASP A 203 4.35 23.69 3.38
N MET A 204 4.07 23.01 2.27
CA MET A 204 5.06 22.29 1.48
C MET A 204 5.88 23.29 0.66
N PRO A 205 7.23 23.31 0.75
CA PRO A 205 8.06 24.19 -0.08
C PRO A 205 7.84 23.94 -1.56
N ASN A 206 7.72 25.02 -2.34
CA ASN A 206 7.47 24.96 -3.80
C ASN A 206 6.25 24.12 -4.20
N ASN A 207 5.20 24.13 -3.38
CA ASN A 207 3.94 23.43 -3.65
C ASN A 207 3.26 24.01 -4.90
N LEU A 208 2.53 23.16 -5.64
CA LEU A 208 1.80 23.59 -6.84
C LEU A 208 0.52 24.36 -6.52
N LEU A 209 0.06 24.40 -5.27
CA LEU A 209 -1.09 25.22 -4.88
C LEU A 209 -0.81 26.72 -5.05
N THR A 210 0.35 27.18 -4.57
CA THR A 210 0.73 28.61 -4.53
C THR A 210 1.89 28.96 -5.46
N ASN A 211 2.60 27.99 -6.00
CA ASN A 211 3.74 28.15 -6.89
C ASN A 211 3.52 27.43 -8.23
N ASP A 212 2.28 27.32 -8.67
CA ASP A 212 1.92 26.72 -9.95
C ASP A 212 2.58 27.52 -11.11
N PRO A 213 3.37 26.88 -11.98
CA PRO A 213 4.00 27.57 -13.10
C PRO A 213 3.03 27.88 -14.25
N THR A 214 1.81 27.35 -14.22
CA THR A 214 0.79 27.56 -15.25
C THR A 214 0.30 29.01 -15.23
N ALA A 215 0.04 29.59 -16.38
CA ALA A 215 -0.39 30.97 -16.49
C ALA A 215 -1.93 31.12 -16.57
N GLY A 216 -2.44 32.27 -16.14
CA GLY A 216 -3.84 32.64 -16.32
C GLY A 216 -4.83 31.89 -15.44
N ALA A 217 -6.00 31.58 -15.99
CA ALA A 217 -7.08 30.94 -15.26
C ALA A 217 -6.79 29.50 -14.82
N ASN A 218 -5.84 28.86 -15.49
CA ASN A 218 -5.44 27.48 -15.17
C ASN A 218 -4.40 27.38 -14.04
N ASN A 219 -4.02 28.54 -13.47
CA ASN A 219 -3.13 28.57 -12.30
C ASN A 219 -3.93 28.33 -11.03
N LEU A 220 -3.51 27.42 -10.18
CA LEU A 220 -4.24 27.06 -8.94
C LEU A 220 -4.40 28.23 -7.97
N SER A 221 -3.43 29.16 -7.93
CA SER A 221 -3.55 30.35 -7.08
C SER A 221 -4.62 31.35 -7.58
N ASN A 222 -5.11 31.19 -8.81
CA ASN A 222 -6.26 31.93 -9.35
C ASN A 222 -7.56 31.12 -9.27
N TYR A 223 -7.46 29.80 -9.26
CA TYR A 223 -8.61 28.90 -9.13
C TYR A 223 -9.15 28.87 -7.70
N TYR A 224 -8.26 28.75 -6.70
CA TYR A 224 -8.60 28.78 -5.29
C TYR A 224 -8.40 30.17 -4.70
N SER A 225 -9.38 30.63 -3.91
CA SER A 225 -9.27 31.86 -3.12
C SER A 225 -8.15 31.78 -2.08
N PRO A 226 -7.64 32.92 -1.55
CA PRO A 226 -6.65 32.91 -0.49
C PRO A 226 -7.07 32.15 0.78
N ASP A 227 -8.35 32.17 1.13
CA ASP A 227 -8.88 31.47 2.30
C ASP A 227 -8.91 29.95 2.07
N GLU A 228 -9.26 29.49 0.89
CA GLU A 228 -9.18 28.09 0.49
C GLU A 228 -7.75 27.60 0.46
N GLN A 229 -6.83 28.34 -0.15
CA GLN A 229 -5.40 28.01 -0.15
C GLN A 229 -4.85 27.89 1.28
N ALA A 230 -5.31 28.75 2.19
CA ALA A 230 -4.88 28.71 3.59
C ALA A 230 -5.40 27.46 4.33
N ALA A 231 -6.52 26.90 3.91
CA ALA A 231 -7.21 25.79 4.58
C ALA A 231 -6.96 24.42 3.95
N LEU A 232 -6.60 24.38 2.66
CA LEU A 232 -6.47 23.12 1.92
C LEU A 232 -5.39 22.21 2.51
N ARG A 233 -5.79 20.98 2.81
CA ARG A 233 -4.90 19.90 3.23
C ARG A 233 -4.27 19.26 2.02
N LEU A 234 -3.02 18.82 2.13
CA LEU A 234 -2.33 18.16 1.02
C LEU A 234 -2.95 16.81 0.70
N SER A 235 -3.06 15.92 1.70
CA SER A 235 -3.56 14.56 1.47
C SER A 235 -5.06 14.54 1.17
N SER A 236 -5.45 13.89 0.08
CA SER A 236 -6.87 13.66 -0.20
C SER A 236 -7.49 12.62 0.73
N LYS A 237 -6.72 11.61 1.11
CA LYS A 237 -7.07 10.63 2.15
C LYS A 237 -6.22 10.91 3.39
N ASN A 238 -5.08 10.27 3.48
CA ASN A 238 -4.05 10.48 4.50
C ASN A 238 -2.72 9.94 3.96
N HIS A 239 -1.60 10.43 4.48
CA HIS A 239 -0.31 9.77 4.43
C HIS A 239 -0.05 9.20 5.81
N VAL A 240 0.40 7.95 5.88
CA VAL A 240 0.56 7.24 7.14
C VAL A 240 1.89 6.51 7.15
N ASP A 241 2.64 6.67 8.23
CA ASP A 241 3.81 5.87 8.54
C ASP A 241 3.47 4.93 9.71
N VAL A 242 3.39 3.64 9.43
CA VAL A 242 3.22 2.60 10.43
C VAL A 242 4.56 1.91 10.67
N THR A 243 5.11 2.06 11.87
CA THR A 243 6.34 1.39 12.25
C THR A 243 6.04 -0.03 12.73
N LEU A 244 6.56 -1.01 12.01
CA LEU A 244 6.41 -2.44 12.29
C LEU A 244 7.67 -2.98 12.97
N LYS A 245 7.49 -3.93 13.92
CA LYS A 245 8.61 -4.66 14.52
C LYS A 245 8.73 -6.05 13.89
N ILE A 246 9.75 -6.22 13.05
CA ILE A 246 10.02 -7.44 12.29
C ILE A 246 11.41 -7.95 12.69
N ASP A 247 11.50 -9.14 13.30
CA ASP A 247 12.77 -9.72 13.78
C ASP A 247 13.66 -8.76 14.59
N GLY A 248 13.03 -7.97 15.45
CA GLY A 248 13.70 -6.97 16.27
C GLY A 248 14.07 -5.68 15.54
N GLN A 249 13.88 -5.58 14.22
CA GLN A 249 14.08 -4.37 13.43
C GLN A 249 12.79 -3.55 13.33
N GLU A 250 12.93 -2.24 13.22
CA GLU A 250 11.87 -1.35 12.86
C GLU A 250 11.87 -1.16 11.34
N VAL A 251 10.69 -1.37 10.74
CA VAL A 251 10.43 -1.16 9.31
C VAL A 251 9.22 -0.25 9.19
N HIS A 252 9.39 0.86 8.49
CA HIS A 252 8.33 1.84 8.26
C HIS A 252 7.49 1.43 7.05
N PHE A 253 6.21 1.15 7.26
CA PHE A 253 5.25 0.90 6.18
C PHE A 253 4.52 2.20 5.87
N LEU A 254 4.88 2.81 4.74
CA LEU A 254 4.42 4.13 4.31
C LEU A 254 3.21 3.96 3.38
N ALA A 255 2.03 4.14 3.93
CA ALA A 255 0.77 3.95 3.22
C ALA A 255 0.18 5.27 2.74
N ALA A 256 -0.24 5.33 1.48
CA ALA A 256 -0.93 6.47 0.91
C ALA A 256 -1.91 6.03 -0.19
N HIS A 257 -2.85 6.93 -0.49
CA HIS A 257 -3.72 6.84 -1.65
C HIS A 257 -3.95 8.26 -2.17
N PRO A 258 -3.01 8.80 -3.00
CA PRO A 258 -3.10 10.13 -3.57
C PRO A 258 -4.34 10.35 -4.43
N THR A 259 -4.64 11.62 -4.68
CA THR A 259 -5.74 12.06 -5.54
C THR A 259 -5.61 11.45 -6.94
N PRO A 260 -6.67 10.86 -7.53
CA PRO A 260 -6.67 10.54 -8.96
C PRO A 260 -6.41 11.82 -9.79
N PRO A 261 -5.48 11.81 -10.78
CA PRO A 261 -5.10 13.01 -11.54
C PRO A 261 -6.14 13.40 -12.60
N THR A 262 -7.31 12.86 -12.55
CA THR A 262 -8.42 13.03 -13.50
C THR A 262 -9.65 13.61 -12.77
N PHE A 263 -10.80 13.76 -13.47
CA PHE A 263 -12.05 14.32 -12.94
C PHE A 263 -12.00 15.81 -12.57
N ASP A 264 -11.16 16.58 -13.26
CA ASP A 264 -11.02 18.03 -13.10
C ASP A 264 -11.07 18.77 -14.44
N GLY A 265 -10.74 20.05 -14.45
CA GLY A 265 -10.75 20.92 -15.60
C GLY A 265 -9.34 21.28 -16.10
N ALA A 266 -9.29 22.35 -16.88
CA ALA A 266 -8.02 22.82 -17.45
C ALA A 266 -7.03 23.37 -16.40
N GLU A 267 -7.48 23.59 -15.18
CA GLU A 267 -6.65 23.98 -14.04
C GLU A 267 -5.79 22.81 -13.53
N ASP A 268 -6.16 21.55 -13.85
CA ASP A 268 -5.45 20.33 -13.48
C ASP A 268 -5.16 20.27 -11.97
N LYS A 269 -6.20 20.57 -11.17
CA LYS A 269 -6.05 20.62 -9.71
C LYS A 269 -5.75 19.27 -9.09
N ASN A 270 -6.33 18.22 -9.64
CA ASN A 270 -6.16 16.86 -9.14
C ASN A 270 -4.79 16.31 -9.53
N GLY A 271 -4.34 16.51 -10.78
CA GLY A 271 -3.01 16.11 -11.22
C GLY A 271 -1.90 16.83 -10.44
N LYS A 272 -2.04 18.13 -10.20
CA LYS A 272 -1.08 18.91 -9.40
C LYS A 272 -1.06 18.49 -7.93
N ARG A 273 -2.23 18.16 -7.37
CA ARG A 273 -2.32 17.63 -6.00
C ARG A 273 -1.67 16.26 -5.90
N ASN A 274 -1.99 15.33 -6.80
CA ASN A 274 -1.37 14.02 -6.89
C ASN A 274 0.17 14.14 -6.93
N HIS A 275 0.69 15.01 -7.79
CA HIS A 275 2.13 15.27 -7.89
C HIS A 275 2.74 15.68 -6.55
N ASP A 276 2.10 16.59 -5.82
CA ASP A 276 2.62 17.06 -4.53
C ASP A 276 2.40 16.05 -3.40
N GLU A 277 1.33 15.24 -3.42
CA GLU A 277 1.13 14.11 -2.51
C GLU A 277 2.25 13.07 -2.66
N ILE A 278 2.65 12.74 -3.89
CA ILE A 278 3.77 11.83 -4.18
C ILE A 278 5.11 12.47 -3.75
N ARG A 279 5.30 13.76 -4.02
CA ARG A 279 6.49 14.50 -3.62
C ARG A 279 6.63 14.59 -2.08
N PHE A 280 5.51 14.64 -1.37
CA PHE A 280 5.52 14.59 0.11
C PHE A 280 6.22 13.34 0.61
N LEU A 281 5.88 12.15 0.09
CA LEU A 281 6.53 10.91 0.48
C LEU A 281 8.00 10.87 0.10
N LYS A 282 8.36 11.36 -1.09
CA LYS A 282 9.77 11.51 -1.46
C LYS A 282 10.52 12.36 -0.43
N ASN A 283 9.98 13.50 -0.07
CA ASN A 283 10.60 14.39 0.91
C ASN A 283 10.61 13.78 2.32
N TYR A 284 9.59 12.98 2.65
CA TYR A 284 9.50 12.28 3.93
C TYR A 284 10.63 11.25 4.09
N ILE A 285 10.87 10.42 3.08
CA ILE A 285 11.97 9.44 3.11
C ILE A 285 13.35 10.10 3.04
N GLU A 286 13.46 11.32 2.55
CA GLU A 286 14.67 12.13 2.52
C GLU A 286 14.90 12.91 3.83
N GLY A 287 14.04 12.77 4.83
CA GLY A 287 14.20 13.39 6.14
C GLY A 287 13.86 14.89 6.20
N ALA A 288 12.99 15.38 5.30
CA ALA A 288 12.69 16.80 5.18
C ALA A 288 12.11 17.41 6.47
N GLY A 289 12.77 18.43 7.00
CA GLY A 289 12.45 19.03 8.30
C GLY A 289 11.19 19.89 8.35
N TYR A 290 10.58 20.24 7.21
CA TYR A 290 9.36 21.05 7.16
C TYR A 290 8.08 20.23 7.43
N ILE A 291 8.16 18.92 7.33
CA ILE A 291 7.02 18.01 7.53
C ILE A 291 6.63 17.99 8.99
N TYR A 292 5.34 18.03 9.26
CA TYR A 292 4.78 17.84 10.60
C TYR A 292 3.60 16.87 10.54
N ASP A 293 3.46 16.04 11.59
CA ASP A 293 2.38 15.09 11.73
C ASP A 293 1.20 15.66 12.54
N ASP A 294 0.11 14.91 12.61
CA ASP A 294 -1.12 15.30 13.28
C ASP A 294 -0.98 15.42 14.82
N GLN A 295 0.12 14.93 15.39
CA GLN A 295 0.44 14.98 16.82
C GLN A 295 1.48 16.06 17.15
N GLY A 296 1.98 16.78 16.13
CA GLY A 296 2.97 17.86 16.27
C GLY A 296 4.42 17.37 16.22
N GLY A 297 4.67 16.10 15.90
CA GLY A 297 6.00 15.62 15.56
C GLY A 297 6.49 16.21 14.23
N THR A 298 7.77 16.53 14.12
CA THR A 298 8.35 17.18 12.93
C THR A 298 9.43 16.31 12.28
N GLY A 299 9.71 16.59 11.00
CA GLY A 299 10.72 15.88 10.21
C GLY A 299 10.19 14.63 9.52
N GLY A 300 10.95 14.16 8.53
CA GLY A 300 10.75 12.89 7.83
C GLY A 300 11.44 11.72 8.55
N LEU A 301 11.78 10.67 7.79
CA LEU A 301 12.48 9.50 8.29
C LEU A 301 13.94 9.81 8.65
N ASP A 302 14.47 9.08 9.60
CA ASP A 302 15.89 9.09 9.93
C ASP A 302 16.72 8.49 8.79
N ALA A 303 17.94 8.97 8.64
CA ALA A 303 18.86 8.47 7.62
C ALA A 303 19.17 6.98 7.82
N GLY A 304 18.95 6.19 6.78
CA GLY A 304 19.15 4.74 6.80
C GLY A 304 17.98 3.93 7.36
N ALA A 305 16.87 4.55 7.70
CA ALA A 305 15.63 3.86 8.05
C ALA A 305 15.22 2.89 6.94
N LYS A 306 14.72 1.73 7.34
CA LYS A 306 14.10 0.77 6.41
C LYS A 306 12.66 1.13 6.23
N PHE A 307 12.22 1.21 4.98
CA PHE A 307 10.82 1.50 4.67
C PHE A 307 10.30 0.71 3.48
N VAL A 308 8.99 0.55 3.43
CA VAL A 308 8.25 0.08 2.26
C VAL A 308 7.11 1.06 2.00
N ILE A 309 7.15 1.73 0.85
CA ILE A 309 6.06 2.58 0.36
C ILE A 309 5.03 1.67 -0.30
N ALA A 310 3.75 1.81 0.03
CA ALA A 310 2.67 1.03 -0.57
C ALA A 310 1.41 1.86 -0.81
N GLY A 311 0.70 1.58 -1.89
CA GLY A 311 -0.57 2.21 -2.20
C GLY A 311 -0.96 2.19 -3.65
N ASP A 312 -2.18 2.65 -3.90
CA ASP A 312 -2.63 3.14 -5.19
C ASP A 312 -2.23 4.61 -5.30
N TYR A 313 -1.27 4.89 -6.17
CA TYR A 313 -0.73 6.25 -6.37
C TYR A 313 -1.44 7.00 -7.48
N ASN A 314 -2.37 6.36 -8.19
CA ASN A 314 -3.11 6.96 -9.29
C ASN A 314 -2.20 7.62 -10.34
N ALA A 315 -0.98 7.15 -10.51
CA ALA A 315 0.03 7.75 -11.38
C ALA A 315 0.85 6.66 -12.08
N ASP A 316 0.72 6.61 -13.40
CA ASP A 316 1.55 5.77 -14.26
C ASP A 316 2.83 6.52 -14.64
N PRO A 317 4.00 5.86 -14.80
CA PRO A 317 5.25 6.51 -15.18
C PRO A 317 5.28 7.03 -16.62
N SER A 318 4.44 6.53 -17.52
CA SER A 318 4.46 6.75 -18.97
C SER A 318 3.13 7.14 -19.57
N ASP A 319 2.03 6.71 -18.97
CA ASP A 319 0.68 6.77 -19.54
C ASP A 319 -0.31 7.46 -18.60
N GLY A 320 -1.56 7.64 -19.06
CA GLY A 320 -2.61 8.28 -18.27
C GLY A 320 -2.46 9.80 -18.17
N ASP A 321 -3.11 10.41 -17.17
CA ASP A 321 -3.26 11.85 -16.97
C ASP A 321 -2.37 12.40 -15.83
N SER A 322 -1.25 11.74 -15.55
CA SER A 322 -0.36 12.11 -14.45
C SER A 322 0.40 13.41 -14.72
N TYR A 323 0.20 14.46 -13.88
CA TYR A 323 0.95 15.69 -13.98
C TYR A 323 2.46 15.45 -13.85
N ALA A 324 3.23 15.85 -14.87
CA ALA A 324 4.69 15.74 -14.93
C ALA A 324 5.23 14.35 -14.55
N SER A 325 4.50 13.27 -14.89
CA SER A 325 4.86 11.89 -14.54
C SER A 325 5.20 11.75 -13.05
N ALA A 326 4.26 12.13 -12.21
CA ALA A 326 4.43 12.35 -10.77
C ALA A 326 5.13 11.18 -10.04
N ILE A 327 4.80 9.93 -10.38
CA ILE A 327 5.37 8.74 -9.73
C ILE A 327 6.89 8.60 -9.97
N ASN A 328 7.42 9.16 -11.04
CA ASN A 328 8.84 9.14 -11.32
C ASN A 328 9.68 9.86 -10.25
N GLN A 329 9.07 10.70 -9.42
CA GLN A 329 9.72 11.28 -8.25
C GLN A 329 10.15 10.20 -7.23
N LEU A 330 9.37 9.13 -7.07
CA LEU A 330 9.71 7.98 -6.21
C LEU A 330 10.55 6.95 -6.96
N LEU A 331 10.18 6.62 -8.21
CA LEU A 331 10.90 5.60 -8.99
C LEU A 331 12.36 5.98 -9.28
N ASN A 332 12.66 7.27 -9.37
CA ASN A 332 14.03 7.79 -9.56
C ASN A 332 14.72 8.20 -8.25
N ALA A 333 14.07 8.03 -7.09
CA ALA A 333 14.67 8.38 -5.81
C ALA A 333 15.76 7.36 -5.43
N THR A 334 16.96 7.85 -5.07
CA THR A 334 18.11 7.00 -4.73
C THR A 334 17.91 6.16 -3.48
N LEU A 335 16.95 6.53 -2.63
CA LEU A 335 16.58 5.81 -1.41
C LEU A 335 15.56 4.69 -1.66
N VAL A 336 15.04 4.55 -2.88
CA VAL A 336 14.05 3.54 -3.25
C VAL A 336 14.72 2.44 -4.08
N ASN A 337 14.44 1.18 -3.76
CA ASN A 337 14.87 0.03 -4.54
C ASN A 337 13.87 -0.26 -5.66
N THR A 338 14.27 0.00 -6.90
CA THR A 338 13.47 -0.24 -8.11
C THR A 338 14.07 -1.33 -9.02
N GLN A 339 14.91 -2.21 -8.46
CA GLN A 339 15.58 -3.27 -9.25
C GLN A 339 14.62 -4.37 -9.72
N PHE A 340 13.45 -4.45 -9.15
CA PHE A 340 12.40 -5.39 -9.52
C PHE A 340 11.07 -4.65 -9.70
N THR A 341 10.38 -4.94 -10.80
CA THR A 341 9.02 -4.44 -11.05
C THR A 341 8.05 -5.62 -11.05
N PRO A 342 7.03 -5.62 -10.18
CA PRO A 342 5.99 -6.64 -10.21
C PRO A 342 5.32 -6.72 -11.58
N GLU A 343 5.05 -7.94 -12.04
CA GLU A 343 4.48 -8.19 -13.38
C GLU A 343 3.42 -9.27 -13.35
N SER A 344 2.60 -9.33 -14.41
CA SER A 344 1.62 -10.37 -14.64
C SER A 344 1.47 -10.74 -16.13
N ALA A 345 1.11 -11.99 -16.39
CA ALA A 345 0.70 -12.40 -17.73
C ALA A 345 -0.71 -11.88 -18.08
N GLY A 346 -1.56 -11.66 -17.07
CA GLY A 346 -2.92 -11.14 -17.26
C GLY A 346 -2.94 -9.71 -17.79
N GLY A 347 -2.04 -8.83 -17.31
CA GLY A 347 -1.90 -7.47 -17.85
C GLY A 347 -1.54 -7.47 -19.34
N THR A 348 -0.57 -8.30 -19.74
CA THR A 348 -0.23 -8.48 -21.16
C THR A 348 -1.43 -9.01 -21.96
N GLN A 349 -2.18 -9.97 -21.43
CA GLN A 349 -3.36 -10.50 -22.09
C GLN A 349 -4.46 -9.45 -22.22
N ALA A 350 -4.76 -8.70 -21.15
CA ALA A 350 -5.79 -7.67 -21.14
C ALA A 350 -5.53 -6.59 -22.19
N ALA A 351 -4.30 -6.15 -22.35
CA ALA A 351 -3.93 -5.15 -23.36
C ALA A 351 -4.10 -5.63 -24.82
N THR A 352 -4.12 -6.96 -25.04
CA THR A 352 -4.22 -7.55 -26.38
C THR A 352 -5.55 -8.24 -26.64
N ASP A 353 -6.42 -8.32 -25.64
CA ASP A 353 -7.74 -8.97 -25.77
C ASP A 353 -8.57 -8.26 -26.87
N PRO A 354 -8.98 -8.97 -27.93
CA PRO A 354 -9.79 -8.38 -29.00
C PRO A 354 -11.15 -7.87 -28.54
N HIS A 355 -11.54 -8.17 -27.31
CA HIS A 355 -12.75 -7.65 -26.69
C HIS A 355 -12.50 -6.42 -25.83
N ASN A 356 -11.25 -6.12 -25.48
CA ASN A 356 -10.76 -4.88 -24.89
C ASN A 356 -10.20 -3.95 -25.99
N ASN A 357 -10.91 -3.82 -27.10
CA ASN A 357 -10.47 -3.12 -28.30
C ASN A 357 -10.46 -1.61 -28.18
N GLY A 358 -10.27 -1.06 -26.99
CA GLY A 358 -10.17 0.37 -26.79
C GLY A 358 -8.90 0.95 -27.42
N THR A 359 -9.03 2.17 -27.95
CA THR A 359 -7.93 2.91 -28.55
C THR A 359 -6.85 3.28 -27.53
N ALA A 360 -7.19 3.36 -26.25
CA ALA A 360 -6.26 3.72 -25.18
C ALA A 360 -5.16 2.65 -25.00
N ASN A 361 -5.54 1.37 -24.86
CA ASN A 361 -4.56 0.29 -24.73
C ASN A 361 -3.67 0.15 -25.99
N ALA A 362 -4.19 0.43 -27.18
CA ALA A 362 -3.43 0.41 -28.42
C ALA A 362 -2.38 1.56 -28.52
N SER A 363 -2.57 2.66 -27.80
CA SER A 363 -1.65 3.81 -27.73
C SER A 363 -0.79 3.82 -26.48
N HIS A 364 -0.92 2.85 -25.60
CA HIS A 364 -0.17 2.71 -24.37
C HIS A 364 1.33 2.59 -24.63
N VAL A 365 2.16 3.29 -23.88
CA VAL A 365 3.62 3.36 -24.06
C VAL A 365 4.32 2.38 -23.11
N GLY A 366 3.79 2.18 -21.90
CA GLY A 366 4.31 1.24 -20.92
C GLY A 366 4.23 -0.21 -21.40
N ASP A 367 5.01 -1.12 -20.77
CA ASP A 367 4.88 -2.55 -21.00
C ASP A 367 3.68 -3.08 -20.18
N PRO A 368 2.61 -3.56 -20.82
CA PRO A 368 1.35 -3.91 -20.14
C PRO A 368 1.47 -5.03 -19.12
N LYS A 369 2.57 -5.79 -19.12
CA LYS A 369 2.81 -6.76 -18.03
C LYS A 369 2.97 -6.12 -16.65
N PHE A 370 3.30 -4.83 -16.60
CA PHE A 370 3.48 -4.07 -15.37
C PHE A 370 2.19 -3.36 -14.90
N ASP A 371 1.14 -3.38 -15.73
CA ASP A 371 -0.13 -2.75 -15.36
C ASP A 371 -0.74 -3.43 -14.14
N THR A 372 -1.37 -2.60 -13.32
CA THR A 372 -1.98 -3.01 -12.05
C THR A 372 -3.47 -2.68 -11.98
N ALA A 373 -3.98 -1.93 -12.96
CA ALA A 373 -5.39 -1.57 -13.05
C ALA A 373 -5.91 -1.74 -14.48
N ASP A 374 -7.16 -2.17 -14.59
CA ASP A 374 -7.92 -2.42 -15.82
C ASP A 374 -9.03 -1.38 -15.91
N PHE A 375 -8.68 -0.19 -16.40
CA PHE A 375 -9.61 0.92 -16.56
C PHE A 375 -10.29 0.89 -17.94
N SER A 376 -11.05 1.95 -18.24
CA SER A 376 -11.80 2.04 -19.49
C SER A 376 -10.89 1.95 -20.73
N ASP A 377 -11.21 1.01 -21.61
CA ASP A 377 -10.49 0.83 -22.89
C ASP A 377 -10.50 2.07 -23.81
N SER A 378 -11.40 3.00 -23.59
CA SER A 378 -11.49 4.23 -24.38
C SER A 378 -10.56 5.33 -23.88
N ALA A 379 -10.37 5.43 -22.57
CA ALA A 379 -9.43 6.30 -21.84
C ALA A 379 -9.61 6.04 -20.33
N PRO A 380 -8.55 5.88 -19.55
CA PRO A 380 -7.14 5.96 -19.92
C PRO A 380 -6.52 4.64 -20.43
N GLY A 381 -7.25 3.52 -20.45
CA GLY A 381 -6.73 2.18 -20.65
C GLY A 381 -6.14 1.57 -19.38
N ASN A 382 -5.44 0.45 -19.54
CA ASN A 382 -4.76 -0.18 -18.41
C ASN A 382 -3.55 0.67 -17.97
N LEU A 383 -3.31 0.75 -16.68
CA LEU A 383 -2.25 1.56 -16.10
C LEU A 383 -1.52 0.83 -14.96
N ARG A 384 -0.27 1.19 -14.74
CA ARG A 384 0.49 0.86 -13.54
C ARG A 384 0.32 1.97 -12.50
N VAL A 385 -0.59 1.78 -11.56
CA VAL A 385 -0.92 2.80 -10.53
C VAL A 385 -0.71 2.34 -9.09
N ASP A 386 -0.60 1.03 -8.86
CA ASP A 386 -0.38 0.43 -7.55
C ASP A 386 1.08 0.04 -7.36
N TYR A 387 1.66 0.40 -6.23
CA TYR A 387 3.09 0.24 -5.99
C TYR A 387 3.39 -0.36 -4.62
N VAL A 388 4.43 -1.20 -4.57
CA VAL A 388 5.15 -1.61 -3.36
C VAL A 388 6.62 -1.32 -3.61
N LEU A 389 7.21 -0.35 -2.90
CA LEU A 389 8.55 0.17 -3.15
C LEU A 389 9.38 0.14 -1.86
N PRO A 390 10.27 -0.84 -1.67
CA PRO A 390 11.14 -0.90 -0.49
C PRO A 390 12.29 0.10 -0.59
N SER A 391 12.90 0.39 0.55
CA SER A 391 14.10 1.23 0.62
C SER A 391 15.30 0.55 -0.03
N ALA A 392 16.24 1.37 -0.53
CA ALA A 392 17.43 0.90 -1.26
C ALA A 392 18.37 -0.02 -0.44
N ASN A 393 18.23 -0.02 0.89
CA ASN A 393 18.98 -0.88 1.80
C ASN A 393 18.28 -2.20 2.16
N MET A 394 17.24 -2.57 1.37
CA MET A 394 16.51 -3.83 1.51
C MET A 394 16.60 -4.62 0.20
N ASN A 395 16.79 -5.95 0.28
CA ASN A 395 16.83 -6.82 -0.89
C ASN A 395 15.44 -7.28 -1.28
N ILE A 396 15.14 -7.26 -2.59
CA ILE A 396 13.91 -7.83 -3.14
C ILE A 396 14.20 -9.24 -3.60
N GLU A 397 13.42 -10.22 -3.15
CA GLU A 397 13.55 -11.64 -3.52
C GLU A 397 12.61 -12.02 -4.67
N GLY A 398 11.50 -11.30 -4.81
CA GLY A 398 10.50 -11.52 -5.85
C GLY A 398 9.25 -10.68 -5.65
N GLY A 399 8.24 -10.95 -6.45
CA GLY A 399 6.95 -10.25 -6.38
C GLY A 399 6.08 -10.53 -7.58
N GLY A 400 4.94 -9.86 -7.65
CA GLY A 400 4.05 -9.99 -8.79
C GLY A 400 2.79 -9.14 -8.66
N VAL A 401 1.97 -9.21 -9.69
CA VAL A 401 0.63 -8.65 -9.75
C VAL A 401 -0.36 -9.80 -9.86
N PHE A 402 -1.37 -9.85 -9.00
CA PHE A 402 -2.41 -10.88 -9.07
C PHE A 402 -3.39 -10.58 -10.21
N TRP A 403 -2.96 -10.85 -11.41
CA TRP A 403 -3.76 -10.77 -12.62
C TRP A 403 -3.64 -12.07 -13.42
N PRO A 404 -4.42 -13.09 -13.07
CA PRO A 404 -4.42 -14.36 -13.80
C PRO A 404 -4.97 -14.19 -15.21
N VAL A 405 -4.44 -15.00 -16.14
CA VAL A 405 -4.93 -15.04 -17.51
C VAL A 405 -6.33 -15.68 -17.58
N ASP A 406 -7.14 -15.21 -18.52
CA ASP A 406 -8.35 -15.88 -18.97
C ASP A 406 -7.95 -17.04 -19.89
N SER A 407 -8.25 -18.26 -19.49
CA SER A 407 -7.93 -19.45 -20.31
C SER A 407 -8.86 -19.60 -21.51
N ASN A 408 -10.01 -18.91 -21.50
CA ASN A 408 -11.02 -18.98 -22.54
C ASN A 408 -11.62 -17.61 -22.89
N GLN A 409 -10.85 -16.79 -23.57
CA GLN A 409 -11.23 -15.42 -23.98
C GLN A 409 -12.55 -15.33 -24.78
N THR A 410 -13.11 -16.44 -25.23
CA THR A 410 -14.37 -16.46 -25.98
C THR A 410 -15.58 -16.76 -25.11
N ASP A 411 -15.37 -17.18 -23.84
CA ASP A 411 -16.43 -17.51 -22.91
C ASP A 411 -16.61 -16.39 -21.87
N THR A 412 -17.77 -15.77 -21.88
CA THR A 412 -18.17 -14.76 -20.90
C THR A 412 -18.79 -15.38 -19.63
N ASN A 413 -18.83 -16.71 -19.55
CA ASN A 413 -19.41 -17.40 -18.42
C ASN A 413 -18.40 -17.56 -17.29
N ASN A 414 -18.89 -17.52 -16.07
CA ASN A 414 -18.15 -17.83 -14.86
C ASN A 414 -17.79 -19.33 -14.89
N THR A 415 -16.52 -19.63 -15.21
CA THR A 415 -15.99 -21.01 -15.32
C THR A 415 -15.48 -21.55 -14.01
N GLY A 416 -15.39 -20.71 -12.98
CA GLY A 416 -14.82 -21.03 -11.68
C GLY A 416 -13.29 -20.88 -11.61
N GLU A 417 -12.64 -20.35 -12.67
CA GLU A 417 -11.20 -20.13 -12.75
C GLU A 417 -10.71 -18.98 -11.87
N LEU A 418 -9.38 -18.84 -11.76
CA LEU A 418 -8.76 -17.71 -11.04
C LEU A 418 -9.11 -16.35 -11.65
N PHE A 419 -9.23 -16.30 -12.99
CA PHE A 419 -9.59 -15.11 -13.72
C PHE A 419 -10.96 -14.56 -13.28
N ASP A 420 -11.91 -15.40 -12.91
CA ASP A 420 -13.23 -15.00 -12.42
C ASP A 420 -13.20 -14.17 -11.14
N LEU A 421 -12.07 -14.13 -10.44
CA LEU A 421 -11.89 -13.25 -9.26
C LEU A 421 -11.59 -11.82 -9.65
N VAL A 422 -10.98 -11.60 -10.81
CA VAL A 422 -10.54 -10.28 -11.28
C VAL A 422 -11.44 -9.73 -12.40
N GLY A 423 -11.91 -10.59 -13.29
CA GLY A 423 -12.71 -10.22 -14.45
C GLY A 423 -12.00 -9.26 -15.40
N THR A 424 -12.76 -8.62 -16.29
CA THR A 424 -12.31 -7.56 -17.18
C THR A 424 -13.19 -6.33 -17.05
N PHE A 425 -12.63 -5.16 -17.40
CA PHE A 425 -13.39 -3.92 -17.53
C PHE A 425 -14.61 -4.04 -18.46
N ARG A 426 -14.57 -4.90 -19.43
CA ARG A 426 -15.66 -5.17 -20.39
C ARG A 426 -17.01 -5.47 -19.75
N ASN A 427 -17.03 -6.08 -18.59
CA ASN A 427 -18.25 -6.48 -17.87
C ASN A 427 -18.80 -5.38 -16.97
N GLN A 428 -18.53 -4.11 -17.26
CA GLN A 428 -18.78 -3.03 -16.35
C GLN A 428 -20.22 -2.57 -16.21
N ASN A 429 -20.67 -2.80 -15.03
CA ASN A 429 -21.34 -1.84 -14.15
C ASN A 429 -20.61 -1.93 -12.82
N LEU A 430 -19.90 -0.90 -12.45
CA LEU A 430 -18.92 -0.86 -11.37
C LEU A 430 -19.35 -1.46 -10.01
N TYR A 431 -20.62 -1.71 -9.79
CA TYR A 431 -21.15 -2.32 -8.58
C TYR A 431 -21.98 -3.60 -8.83
N ALA A 432 -22.20 -3.97 -10.07
CA ALA A 432 -23.00 -5.13 -10.42
C ALA A 432 -22.19 -6.27 -11.05
N ASN A 433 -21.04 -6.00 -11.67
CA ASN A 433 -20.36 -6.97 -12.53
C ASN A 433 -18.84 -7.07 -12.36
N LEU A 434 -18.16 -6.21 -11.57
CA LEU A 434 -16.77 -6.49 -11.21
C LEU A 434 -16.76 -7.57 -10.13
N PRO A 435 -16.04 -8.67 -10.37
CA PRO A 435 -15.95 -9.74 -9.37
C PRO A 435 -15.23 -9.29 -8.10
N SER A 436 -14.25 -8.37 -8.20
CA SER A 436 -13.52 -7.80 -7.07
C SER A 436 -13.27 -6.30 -7.24
N SER A 437 -12.29 -5.91 -8.06
CA SER A 437 -11.84 -4.54 -8.29
C SER A 437 -11.31 -4.38 -9.72
N ASP A 438 -11.33 -3.16 -10.25
CA ASP A 438 -10.59 -2.76 -11.44
C ASP A 438 -9.07 -2.75 -11.20
N HIS A 439 -8.62 -2.63 -9.95
CA HIS A 439 -7.22 -2.81 -9.57
C HIS A 439 -6.88 -4.28 -9.28
N LYS A 440 -5.59 -4.59 -9.30
CA LYS A 440 -5.03 -5.91 -9.02
C LYS A 440 -4.09 -5.85 -7.82
N ALA A 441 -4.10 -6.87 -6.98
CA ALA A 441 -3.22 -6.92 -5.83
C ALA A 441 -1.75 -7.02 -6.27
N VAL A 442 -0.91 -6.15 -5.72
CA VAL A 442 0.54 -6.08 -6.00
C VAL A 442 1.32 -6.45 -4.76
N TRP A 443 2.38 -7.27 -4.91
CA TRP A 443 3.23 -7.64 -3.78
C TRP A 443 4.71 -7.70 -4.14
N LEU A 444 5.55 -7.56 -3.12
CA LEU A 444 6.98 -7.86 -3.12
C LEU A 444 7.35 -8.71 -1.91
N ASP A 445 8.24 -9.67 -2.13
CA ASP A 445 8.94 -10.40 -1.10
C ASP A 445 10.27 -9.69 -0.82
N VAL A 446 10.48 -9.28 0.42
CA VAL A 446 11.61 -8.44 0.83
C VAL A 446 12.34 -9.10 1.99
N GLU A 447 13.64 -9.20 1.86
CA GLU A 447 14.51 -9.77 2.89
C GLU A 447 14.71 -8.79 4.05
N ILE A 448 14.35 -9.21 5.26
CA ILE A 448 14.59 -8.48 6.50
C ILE A 448 15.69 -9.22 7.27
N ALA A 449 16.90 -8.65 7.28
CA ALA A 449 18.00 -9.24 8.06
C ALA A 449 17.75 -9.03 9.55
N PRO A 450 17.86 -10.05 10.38
CA PRO A 450 17.63 -9.91 11.83
C PRO A 450 18.67 -9.01 12.50
N VAL A 451 18.29 -8.37 13.59
CA VAL A 451 19.26 -7.69 14.47
C VAL A 451 20.05 -8.76 15.21
N PRO A 452 21.39 -8.83 15.07
CA PRO A 452 22.18 -9.76 15.86
C PRO A 452 21.96 -9.49 17.35
N GLU A 453 21.58 -10.52 18.10
CA GLU A 453 21.34 -10.38 19.54
C GLU A 453 22.61 -9.89 20.27
N PRO A 454 22.47 -9.08 21.35
CA PRO A 454 23.62 -8.61 22.13
C PRO A 454 24.52 -9.76 22.60
N GLU A 455 23.97 -10.94 22.85
CA GLU A 455 24.69 -12.15 23.21
C GLU A 455 25.60 -12.63 22.07
N THR A 456 25.21 -12.46 20.81
CA THR A 456 26.05 -12.79 19.64
C THR A 456 27.28 -11.89 19.59
N TYR A 457 27.14 -10.60 19.86
CA TYR A 457 28.30 -9.69 19.97
C TYR A 457 29.16 -10.02 21.16
N ALA A 458 28.57 -10.35 22.32
CA ALA A 458 29.32 -10.76 23.51
C ALA A 458 30.09 -12.06 23.28
N MET A 459 29.51 -13.04 22.62
CA MET A 459 30.15 -14.29 22.23
C MET A 459 31.27 -14.07 21.21
N LEU A 460 31.07 -13.21 20.22
CA LEU A 460 32.11 -12.84 19.25
C LEU A 460 33.29 -12.15 19.92
N LEU A 461 33.04 -11.20 20.82
CA LEU A 461 34.07 -10.49 21.57
C LEU A 461 34.82 -11.45 22.54
N ALA A 462 34.07 -12.33 23.21
CA ALA A 462 34.68 -13.36 24.06
C ALA A 462 35.55 -14.33 23.24
N GLY A 463 35.08 -14.76 22.07
CA GLY A 463 35.83 -15.60 21.14
C GLY A 463 37.10 -14.92 20.64
N LEU A 464 37.02 -13.66 20.21
CA LEU A 464 38.19 -12.87 19.80
C LEU A 464 39.17 -12.65 20.96
N GLY A 465 38.65 -12.42 22.17
CA GLY A 465 39.47 -12.31 23.40
C GLY A 465 40.24 -13.57 23.69
N LEU A 466 39.62 -14.75 23.58
CA LEU A 466 40.25 -16.05 23.77
C LEU A 466 41.33 -16.33 22.72
N VAL A 467 41.07 -16.03 21.45
CA VAL A 467 42.02 -16.16 20.34
C VAL A 467 43.23 -15.23 20.56
N GLY A 468 42.99 -13.98 20.94
CA GLY A 468 44.03 -13.00 21.24
C GLY A 468 44.91 -13.44 22.43
N PHE A 469 44.31 -13.97 23.49
CA PHE A 469 45.00 -14.51 24.64
C PHE A 469 45.85 -15.73 24.29
N ALA A 470 45.30 -16.67 23.51
CA ALA A 470 46.04 -17.86 23.05
C ALA A 470 47.21 -17.49 22.13
N ALA A 471 47.03 -16.54 21.23
CA ALA A 471 48.09 -16.05 20.33
C ALA A 471 49.24 -15.35 21.11
N ARG A 472 48.90 -14.61 22.17
CA ARG A 472 49.88 -13.96 23.03
C ARG A 472 50.70 -14.99 23.81
N ARG A 473 50.03 -16.07 24.30
CA ARG A 473 50.70 -17.16 25.06
C ARG A 473 51.59 -18.06 24.18
N ALA A 474 51.31 -18.10 22.89
CA ALA A 474 52.10 -18.87 21.92
C ALA A 474 53.41 -18.14 21.49
N ARG A 475 53.54 -16.85 21.80
CA ARG A 475 54.73 -16.01 21.48
C ARG A 475 55.73 -15.91 22.65
N HIS A 476 55.37 -16.42 23.81
CA HIS A 476 56.23 -16.60 24.98
C HIS A 476 56.42 -18.08 25.25
#